data_f118ed4391070270c788e2f737ea243a
#
_entry.id   f118ed4391070270c788e2f737ea243a
#
_cell.length_a   1.000
_cell.length_b   1.000
_cell.length_c   1.000
_cell.angle_alpha   90.00
_cell.angle_beta   90.00
_cell.angle_gamma   90.00
#
_symmetry.space_group_name_H-M   'P 1'
#
loop_
_entity.id
_entity.type
_entity.pdbx_description
1 polymer ?
#
loop_
_entity_poly.entity_id
_entity_poly.type
_entity_poly.pdbx_seq_one_letter_code
_entity_poly.pdbx_strand_id
1 'polypeptide(L)'
;MDLAGVTRHEPVTVEAGRRAAVIAPVLFRDERPHVLFTKRADHLGEHPGQMSFPGGGREPADVDLRATALRESNEEIGLRPDEVTFHGRLDDILTVTDYSVTPFVATVPDREYDPDQREVAEIAALAVDELTDRSNYESELRDHPKYGEVRLHFFHVDGYTVWGATGRMLVQLLELTTDWEVPPEVDRVVDPDADYPV
;
A
#
# COMPACT_ATOMS: atom_id res chain seq x y z
N MET A 1 -1.44 -8.93 -15.07
CA MET A 1 -2.26 -8.14 -14.12
C MET A 1 -3.53 -7.67 -14.83
N ASP A 2 -4.71 -7.98 -14.30
CA ASP A 2 -6.03 -7.57 -14.83
C ASP A 2 -6.76 -6.70 -13.81
N LEU A 3 -6.85 -5.39 -14.06
CA LEU A 3 -7.50 -4.44 -13.16
C LEU A 3 -9.04 -4.55 -13.15
N ALA A 4 -9.65 -5.36 -14.03
CA ALA A 4 -11.10 -5.61 -14.02
C ALA A 4 -11.57 -6.32 -12.73
N GLY A 5 -10.67 -7.04 -12.04
CA GLY A 5 -10.96 -7.60 -10.72
C GLY A 5 -11.33 -6.51 -9.71
N VAL A 6 -10.54 -5.43 -9.67
CA VAL A 6 -10.79 -4.29 -8.79
C VAL A 6 -12.11 -3.58 -9.13
N THR A 7 -12.42 -3.44 -10.42
CA THR A 7 -13.68 -2.79 -10.87
C THR A 7 -14.93 -3.58 -10.44
N ARG A 8 -14.82 -4.91 -10.33
CA ARG A 8 -15.91 -5.79 -9.89
C ARG A 8 -15.99 -6.00 -8.39
N HIS A 9 -14.93 -5.62 -7.67
CA HIS A 9 -14.86 -5.78 -6.23
C HIS A 9 -15.86 -4.86 -5.51
N GLU A 10 -16.58 -5.40 -4.53
CA GLU A 10 -17.48 -4.64 -3.63
C GLU A 10 -16.74 -4.38 -2.32
N PRO A 11 -16.12 -3.19 -2.15
CA PRO A 11 -15.22 -2.95 -1.06
C PRO A 11 -15.92 -2.82 0.29
N VAL A 12 -15.34 -3.42 1.31
CA VAL A 12 -15.77 -3.27 2.71
C VAL A 12 -15.32 -1.90 3.22
N THR A 13 -16.25 -1.18 3.85
CA THR A 13 -15.97 0.12 4.48
C THR A 13 -15.88 -0.05 6.00
N VAL A 14 -14.87 0.56 6.60
CA VAL A 14 -14.69 0.58 8.05
C VAL A 14 -14.78 2.03 8.54
N GLU A 15 -15.62 2.28 9.53
CA GLU A 15 -15.70 3.58 10.17
C GLU A 15 -14.68 3.71 11.30
N ALA A 16 -13.93 4.80 11.31
CA ALA A 16 -13.03 5.20 12.39
C ALA A 16 -13.09 6.71 12.60
N GLY A 17 -12.56 7.17 13.75
CA GLY A 17 -12.58 8.60 14.11
C GLY A 17 -11.74 9.45 13.16
N ARG A 18 -10.66 8.90 12.60
CA ARG A 18 -9.79 9.57 11.60
C ARG A 18 -9.83 8.81 10.29
N ARG A 19 -9.91 9.55 9.19
CA ARG A 19 -9.93 8.98 7.84
C ARG A 19 -8.71 9.39 7.06
N ALA A 20 -8.19 8.45 6.28
CA ALA A 20 -7.11 8.66 5.33
C ALA A 20 -7.43 7.99 4.01
N ALA A 21 -6.74 8.38 2.96
CA ALA A 21 -6.88 7.74 1.67
C ALA A 21 -5.52 7.70 0.95
N VAL A 22 -5.28 6.60 0.26
CA VAL A 22 -4.05 6.37 -0.51
C VAL A 22 -4.40 5.98 -1.93
N ILE A 23 -3.48 6.17 -2.85
CA ILE A 23 -3.54 5.59 -4.19
C ILE A 23 -2.58 4.39 -4.21
N ALA A 24 -3.04 3.22 -4.62
CA ALA A 24 -2.21 2.10 -5.04
C ALA A 24 -1.93 2.27 -6.56
N PRO A 25 -0.82 2.93 -6.94
CA PRO A 25 -0.57 3.30 -8.31
C PRO A 25 0.02 2.13 -9.07
N VAL A 26 -0.60 1.79 -10.20
CA VAL A 26 -0.11 0.81 -11.15
C VAL A 26 0.42 1.55 -12.38
N LEU A 27 1.65 1.25 -12.79
CA LEU A 27 2.23 1.74 -14.02
C LEU A 27 2.74 0.58 -14.88
N PHE A 28 2.90 0.83 -16.18
CA PHE A 28 3.38 -0.17 -17.14
C PHE A 28 4.70 0.30 -17.75
N ARG A 29 5.78 -0.42 -17.45
CA ARG A 29 7.10 -0.20 -18.00
C ARG A 29 7.42 -1.33 -18.96
N ASP A 30 7.61 -1.05 -20.24
CA ASP A 30 7.80 -2.06 -21.29
C ASP A 30 6.74 -3.18 -21.22
N GLU A 31 5.46 -2.78 -21.11
CA GLU A 31 4.29 -3.67 -20.96
C GLU A 31 4.26 -4.51 -19.66
N ARG A 32 5.27 -4.40 -18.79
CA ARG A 32 5.29 -5.07 -17.49
C ARG A 32 4.63 -4.19 -16.42
N PRO A 33 3.65 -4.72 -15.67
CA PRO A 33 3.02 -3.97 -14.60
C PRO A 33 3.97 -3.83 -13.40
N HIS A 34 3.98 -2.63 -12.83
CA HIS A 34 4.68 -2.30 -11.60
C HIS A 34 3.71 -1.60 -10.65
N VAL A 35 3.95 -1.73 -9.37
CA VAL A 35 3.25 -0.98 -8.33
C VAL A 35 4.23 0.03 -7.74
N LEU A 36 3.80 1.29 -7.65
CA LEU A 36 4.63 2.38 -7.13
C LEU A 36 4.40 2.55 -5.63
N PHE A 37 5.50 2.76 -4.92
CA PHE A 37 5.53 3.00 -3.48
C PHE A 37 6.36 4.24 -3.17
N THR A 38 6.07 4.86 -2.03
CA THR A 38 6.92 5.86 -1.38
C THR A 38 7.66 5.21 -0.22
N LYS A 39 8.93 5.57 -0.02
CA LYS A 39 9.69 5.24 1.18
C LYS A 39 9.71 6.45 2.08
N ARG A 40 9.20 6.30 3.28
CA ARG A 40 9.11 7.38 4.27
C ARG A 40 10.50 7.86 4.68
N ALA A 41 10.67 9.17 4.85
CA ALA A 41 11.95 9.75 5.21
C ALA A 41 12.41 9.31 6.61
N ASP A 42 13.71 8.98 6.75
CA ASP A 42 14.29 8.40 7.97
C ASP A 42 14.29 9.37 9.17
N HIS A 43 14.20 10.67 8.92
CA HIS A 43 14.19 11.68 9.97
C HIS A 43 12.81 11.92 10.63
N LEU A 44 11.77 11.28 10.11
CA LEU A 44 10.42 11.37 10.68
C LEU A 44 10.29 10.45 11.91
N GLY A 45 9.62 10.95 12.94
CA GLY A 45 9.53 10.27 14.24
C GLY A 45 8.68 9.01 14.28
N GLU A 46 7.82 8.78 13.27
CA GLU A 46 6.96 7.60 13.18
C GLU A 46 7.25 6.85 11.89
N HIS A 47 7.51 5.54 12.00
CA HIS A 47 7.70 4.63 10.87
C HIS A 47 8.77 5.05 9.84
N PRO A 48 10.00 5.42 10.25
CA PRO A 48 11.07 5.80 9.32
C PRO A 48 11.39 4.65 8.38
N GLY A 49 11.64 4.96 7.11
CA GLY A 49 11.99 3.97 6.09
C GLY A 49 10.87 3.05 5.63
N GLN A 50 9.66 3.15 6.19
CA GLN A 50 8.54 2.28 5.83
C GLN A 50 8.07 2.55 4.40
N MET A 51 7.80 1.47 3.65
CA MET A 51 7.19 1.52 2.33
C MET A 51 5.68 1.71 2.45
N SER A 52 5.13 2.68 1.71
CA SER A 52 3.70 2.97 1.70
C SER A 52 3.19 3.30 0.30
N PHE A 53 1.90 3.23 0.12
CA PHE A 53 1.24 3.88 -1.01
C PHE A 53 1.17 5.38 -0.76
N PRO A 54 1.35 6.23 -1.80
CA PRO A 54 1.20 7.68 -1.65
C PRO A 54 -0.21 8.04 -1.22
N GLY A 55 -0.30 8.95 -0.24
CA GLY A 55 -1.55 9.37 0.36
C GLY A 55 -1.43 9.72 1.83
N GLY A 56 -2.54 10.17 2.43
CA GLY A 56 -2.52 10.64 3.80
C GLY A 56 -3.87 10.98 4.39
N GLY A 57 -3.86 11.82 5.40
CA GLY A 57 -5.03 12.16 6.20
C GLY A 57 -6.02 13.07 5.48
N ARG A 58 -7.32 12.80 5.68
CA ARG A 58 -8.36 13.68 5.16
C ARG A 58 -8.35 15.03 5.86
N GLU A 59 -8.38 16.09 5.08
CA GLU A 59 -8.55 17.47 5.54
C GLU A 59 -10.01 17.97 5.37
N PRO A 60 -10.43 18.99 6.14
CA PRO A 60 -11.78 19.54 6.01
C PRO A 60 -12.09 20.14 4.62
N ALA A 61 -11.08 20.52 3.87
CA ALA A 61 -11.20 21.04 2.51
C ALA A 61 -11.44 19.95 1.46
N ASP A 62 -11.13 18.69 1.77
CA ASP A 62 -11.29 17.58 0.86
C ASP A 62 -12.77 17.24 0.69
N VAL A 63 -13.27 17.34 -0.54
CA VAL A 63 -14.67 17.06 -0.87
C VAL A 63 -15.04 15.59 -0.61
N ASP A 64 -14.09 14.70 -0.83
CA ASP A 64 -14.20 13.25 -0.57
C ASP A 64 -12.83 12.62 -0.38
N LEU A 65 -12.76 11.30 -0.11
CA LEU A 65 -11.52 10.57 0.09
C LEU A 65 -10.68 10.41 -1.17
N ARG A 66 -11.32 10.46 -2.34
CA ARG A 66 -10.59 10.45 -3.61
C ARG A 66 -9.82 11.76 -3.80
N ALA A 67 -10.44 12.90 -3.42
CA ALA A 67 -9.77 14.20 -3.40
C ALA A 67 -8.60 14.20 -2.41
N THR A 68 -8.78 13.60 -1.22
CA THR A 68 -7.69 13.40 -0.24
C THR A 68 -6.50 12.66 -0.88
N ALA A 69 -6.75 11.48 -1.46
CA ALA A 69 -5.71 10.67 -2.06
C ALA A 69 -4.96 11.40 -3.20
N LEU A 70 -5.69 12.15 -4.04
CA LEU A 70 -5.10 12.95 -5.12
C LEU A 70 -4.24 14.11 -4.59
N ARG A 71 -4.73 14.85 -3.58
CA ARG A 71 -3.99 15.97 -2.98
C ARG A 71 -2.69 15.49 -2.37
N GLU A 72 -2.76 14.49 -1.50
CA GLU A 72 -1.60 13.91 -0.82
C GLU A 72 -0.57 13.33 -1.82
N SER A 73 -1.03 12.55 -2.81
CA SER A 73 -0.13 12.01 -3.84
C SER A 73 0.51 13.11 -4.70
N ASN A 74 -0.19 14.23 -4.91
CA ASN A 74 0.42 15.38 -5.59
C ASN A 74 1.47 16.06 -4.71
N GLU A 75 1.21 16.22 -3.41
CA GLU A 75 2.13 16.83 -2.44
C GLU A 75 3.38 15.96 -2.24
N GLU A 76 3.20 14.64 -2.09
CA GLU A 76 4.29 13.70 -1.80
C GLU A 76 5.20 13.39 -3.00
N ILE A 77 4.62 13.21 -4.19
CA ILE A 77 5.34 12.70 -5.37
C ILE A 77 5.08 13.47 -6.67
N GLY A 78 4.38 14.60 -6.62
CA GLY A 78 4.05 15.39 -7.80
C GLY A 78 3.12 14.68 -8.80
N LEU A 79 2.32 13.70 -8.35
CA LEU A 79 1.34 13.02 -9.19
C LEU A 79 0.15 13.95 -9.46
N ARG A 80 -0.03 14.35 -10.72
CA ARG A 80 -1.10 15.27 -11.09
C ARG A 80 -2.46 14.55 -11.22
N PRO A 81 -3.56 15.17 -10.81
CA PRO A 81 -4.90 14.56 -10.89
C PRO A 81 -5.32 14.14 -12.31
N ASP A 82 -4.87 14.87 -13.35
CA ASP A 82 -5.14 14.57 -14.75
C ASP A 82 -4.35 13.36 -15.29
N GLU A 83 -3.35 12.88 -14.55
CA GLU A 83 -2.55 11.70 -14.86
C GLU A 83 -3.14 10.41 -14.28
N VAL A 84 -4.17 10.48 -13.44
CA VAL A 84 -4.69 9.36 -12.66
C VAL A 84 -5.96 8.79 -13.29
N THR A 85 -5.91 7.51 -13.68
CA THR A 85 -7.09 6.77 -14.12
C THR A 85 -7.49 5.76 -13.05
N PHE A 86 -8.57 6.04 -12.31
CA PHE A 86 -9.07 5.15 -11.26
C PHE A 86 -9.81 3.94 -11.81
N HIS A 87 -9.59 2.77 -11.21
CA HIS A 87 -10.26 1.50 -11.53
C HIS A 87 -11.24 1.04 -10.45
N GLY A 88 -11.07 1.48 -9.23
CA GLY A 88 -11.89 1.12 -8.08
C GLY A 88 -11.14 1.36 -6.77
N ARG A 89 -11.56 0.67 -5.72
CA ARG A 89 -10.88 0.70 -4.42
C ARG A 89 -10.82 -0.69 -3.80
N LEU A 90 -9.89 -0.87 -2.88
CA LEU A 90 -9.78 -2.04 -2.01
C LEU A 90 -10.63 -1.83 -0.75
N ASP A 91 -10.68 -2.83 0.12
CA ASP A 91 -11.29 -2.73 1.44
C ASP A 91 -10.58 -1.67 2.29
N ASP A 92 -11.34 -0.96 3.11
CA ASP A 92 -10.76 -0.05 4.09
C ASP A 92 -9.93 -0.84 5.11
N ILE A 93 -8.78 -0.30 5.49
CA ILE A 93 -7.89 -0.87 6.50
C ILE A 93 -7.92 0.00 7.76
N LEU A 94 -8.21 -0.63 8.90
CA LEU A 94 -8.03 0.01 10.20
C LEU A 94 -6.57 -0.14 10.64
N THR A 95 -5.90 1.00 10.88
CA THR A 95 -4.51 1.02 11.35
C THR A 95 -4.43 1.00 12.89
N VAL A 96 -3.27 0.63 13.42
CA VAL A 96 -3.01 0.67 14.88
C VAL A 96 -3.10 2.07 15.46
N THR A 97 -2.94 3.11 14.64
CA THR A 97 -3.06 4.54 14.99
C THR A 97 -4.48 5.08 14.83
N ASP A 98 -5.48 4.20 14.69
CA ASP A 98 -6.92 4.50 14.65
C ASP A 98 -7.37 5.32 13.43
N TYR A 99 -6.68 5.13 12.30
CA TYR A 99 -7.14 5.59 10.99
C TYR A 99 -7.91 4.48 10.26
N SER A 100 -9.01 4.85 9.61
CA SER A 100 -9.57 4.10 8.50
C SER A 100 -8.93 4.61 7.21
N VAL A 101 -8.13 3.77 6.56
CA VAL A 101 -7.45 4.08 5.29
C VAL A 101 -8.22 3.46 4.14
N THR A 102 -8.64 4.28 3.18
CA THR A 102 -9.30 3.85 1.95
C THR A 102 -8.30 3.80 0.79
N PRO A 103 -7.95 2.62 0.26
CA PRO A 103 -7.01 2.50 -0.86
C PRO A 103 -7.75 2.56 -2.21
N PHE A 104 -7.39 3.52 -3.05
CA PHE A 104 -7.86 3.61 -4.43
C PHE A 104 -6.83 2.99 -5.36
N VAL A 105 -7.27 2.13 -6.28
CA VAL A 105 -6.41 1.55 -7.32
C VAL A 105 -6.51 2.40 -8.57
N ALA A 106 -5.37 2.83 -9.09
CA ALA A 106 -5.33 3.68 -10.27
C ALA A 106 -4.13 3.36 -11.17
N THR A 107 -4.31 3.54 -12.47
CA THR A 107 -3.20 3.58 -13.42
C THR A 107 -2.62 4.98 -13.48
N VAL A 108 -1.30 5.07 -13.48
CA VAL A 108 -0.51 6.30 -13.56
C VAL A 108 0.56 6.17 -14.64
N PRO A 109 1.09 7.26 -15.22
CA PRO A 109 2.12 7.19 -16.26
C PRO A 109 3.46 6.67 -15.72
N ASP A 110 4.22 5.96 -16.56
CA ASP A 110 5.63 5.66 -16.30
C ASP A 110 6.48 6.90 -16.63
N ARG A 111 6.88 7.61 -15.59
CA ARG A 111 7.74 8.79 -15.65
C ARG A 111 8.54 8.95 -14.37
N GLU A 112 9.50 9.86 -14.36
CA GLU A 112 10.12 10.29 -13.10
C GLU A 112 9.12 11.11 -12.26
N TYR A 113 9.02 10.77 -10.99
CA TYR A 113 8.24 11.46 -9.98
C TYR A 113 9.18 12.24 -9.07
N ASP A 114 8.72 13.37 -8.54
CA ASP A 114 9.51 14.30 -7.73
C ASP A 114 9.10 14.13 -6.24
N PRO A 115 9.92 13.45 -5.41
CA PRO A 115 9.59 13.25 -4.01
C PRO A 115 9.72 14.56 -3.20
N ASP A 116 8.73 14.89 -2.39
CA ASP A 116 8.92 15.89 -1.35
C ASP A 116 9.82 15.31 -0.26
N GLN A 117 11.11 15.67 -0.31
CA GLN A 117 12.15 15.15 0.58
C GLN A 117 11.90 15.42 2.07
N ARG A 118 10.90 16.24 2.41
CA ARG A 118 10.47 16.43 3.80
C ARG A 118 9.74 15.21 4.34
N GLU A 119 9.06 14.44 3.47
CA GLU A 119 8.24 13.29 3.85
C GLU A 119 8.66 12.00 3.16
N VAL A 120 9.09 12.07 1.92
CA VAL A 120 9.43 10.94 1.06
C VAL A 120 10.92 10.92 0.77
N ALA A 121 11.64 9.91 1.25
CA ALA A 121 13.06 9.72 0.96
C ALA A 121 13.29 9.20 -0.46
N GLU A 122 12.40 8.31 -0.94
CA GLU A 122 12.58 7.59 -2.19
C GLU A 122 11.24 7.15 -2.77
N ILE A 123 11.18 7.00 -4.08
CA ILE A 123 10.03 6.45 -4.80
C ILE A 123 10.51 5.18 -5.53
N ALA A 124 9.83 4.05 -5.27
CA ALA A 124 10.16 2.77 -5.88
C ALA A 124 8.98 2.22 -6.67
N ALA A 125 9.24 1.73 -7.88
CA ALA A 125 8.27 1.01 -8.69
C ALA A 125 8.69 -0.46 -8.75
N LEU A 126 7.98 -1.34 -8.02
CA LEU A 126 8.30 -2.76 -7.89
C LEU A 126 7.50 -3.56 -8.92
N ALA A 127 8.17 -4.45 -9.64
CA ALA A 127 7.55 -5.26 -10.66
C ALA A 127 6.55 -6.27 -10.06
N VAL A 128 5.38 -6.42 -10.68
CA VAL A 128 4.32 -7.31 -10.16
C VAL A 128 4.75 -8.76 -10.19
N ASP A 129 5.53 -9.19 -11.17
CA ASP A 129 6.07 -10.55 -11.24
C ASP A 129 7.05 -10.85 -10.09
N GLU A 130 7.85 -9.87 -9.64
CA GLU A 130 8.68 -9.99 -8.44
C GLU A 130 7.84 -10.01 -7.15
N LEU A 131 6.80 -9.16 -7.07
CA LEU A 131 5.88 -9.14 -5.93
C LEU A 131 5.06 -10.42 -5.80
N THR A 132 4.83 -11.14 -6.90
CA THR A 132 4.11 -12.42 -6.93
C THR A 132 5.03 -13.64 -6.85
N ASP A 133 6.35 -13.46 -6.90
CA ASP A 133 7.30 -14.54 -6.68
C ASP A 133 7.26 -14.98 -5.21
N ARG A 134 6.98 -16.30 -5.00
CA ARG A 134 6.88 -16.88 -3.64
C ARG A 134 8.18 -16.74 -2.84
N SER A 135 9.32 -16.68 -3.51
CA SER A 135 10.61 -16.51 -2.84
C SER A 135 10.83 -15.13 -2.22
N ASN A 136 10.07 -14.14 -2.69
CA ASN A 136 10.10 -12.75 -2.22
C ASN A 136 9.03 -12.46 -1.16
N TYR A 137 8.20 -13.45 -0.83
CA TYR A 137 7.11 -13.29 0.13
C TYR A 137 7.30 -14.18 1.34
N GLU A 138 7.07 -13.62 2.52
CA GLU A 138 6.90 -14.37 3.76
C GLU A 138 5.76 -13.81 4.61
N SER A 139 5.27 -14.61 5.55
CA SER A 139 4.24 -14.19 6.48
C SER A 139 4.52 -14.69 7.89
N GLU A 140 4.10 -13.92 8.87
CA GLU A 140 4.15 -14.34 10.27
C GLU A 140 2.81 -14.16 10.97
N LEU A 141 2.54 -15.07 11.89
CA LEU A 141 1.39 -14.99 12.80
C LEU A 141 1.88 -14.44 14.14
N ARG A 142 1.24 -13.37 14.60
CA ARG A 142 1.60 -12.65 15.82
C ARG A 142 0.34 -12.41 16.66
N ASP A 143 0.41 -12.64 17.95
CA ASP A 143 -0.67 -12.26 18.86
C ASP A 143 -0.55 -10.79 19.25
N HIS A 144 -1.38 -9.95 18.64
CA HIS A 144 -1.36 -8.51 18.89
C HIS A 144 -2.25 -8.16 20.08
N PRO A 145 -1.77 -7.39 21.09
CA PRO A 145 -2.51 -7.11 22.34
C PRO A 145 -3.92 -6.54 22.18
N LYS A 146 -4.16 -5.80 21.08
CA LYS A 146 -5.46 -5.14 20.79
C LYS A 146 -6.33 -5.94 19.82
N TYR A 147 -5.72 -6.67 18.89
CA TYR A 147 -6.42 -7.28 17.73
C TYR A 147 -6.44 -8.81 17.77
N GLY A 148 -5.78 -9.42 18.78
CA GLY A 148 -5.60 -10.87 18.83
C GLY A 148 -4.64 -11.36 17.75
N GLU A 149 -4.86 -12.57 17.28
CA GLU A 149 -4.02 -13.20 16.28
C GLU A 149 -4.10 -12.46 14.92
N VAL A 150 -2.97 -11.93 14.46
CA VAL A 150 -2.85 -11.17 13.22
C VAL A 150 -1.79 -11.81 12.34
N ARG A 151 -2.11 -12.06 11.07
CA ARG A 151 -1.14 -12.44 10.05
C ARG A 151 -0.57 -11.19 9.40
N LEU A 152 0.74 -11.03 9.48
CA LEU A 152 1.50 -9.99 8.80
C LEU A 152 2.13 -10.54 7.52
N HIS A 153 2.16 -9.73 6.49
CA HIS A 153 2.67 -10.05 5.16
C HIS A 153 3.87 -9.18 4.86
N PHE A 154 4.95 -9.80 4.35
CA PHE A 154 6.20 -9.13 3.99
C PHE A 154 6.57 -9.49 2.56
N PHE A 155 6.84 -8.47 1.76
CA PHE A 155 7.30 -8.61 0.38
C PHE A 155 8.69 -7.98 0.29
N HIS A 156 9.70 -8.78 -0.01
CA HIS A 156 11.11 -8.38 -0.10
C HIS A 156 11.52 -8.32 -1.57
N VAL A 157 11.50 -7.13 -2.16
CA VAL A 157 11.80 -6.93 -3.58
C VAL A 157 12.77 -5.78 -3.74
N ASP A 158 13.83 -5.97 -4.51
CA ASP A 158 14.84 -4.94 -4.85
C ASP A 158 15.46 -4.22 -3.63
N GLY A 159 15.58 -4.91 -2.50
CA GLY A 159 16.11 -4.34 -1.26
C GLY A 159 15.09 -3.52 -0.45
N TYR A 160 13.83 -3.49 -0.86
CA TYR A 160 12.72 -2.93 -0.11
C TYR A 160 11.91 -4.00 0.59
N THR A 161 11.30 -3.64 1.71
CA THR A 161 10.32 -4.50 2.39
C THR A 161 8.98 -3.78 2.48
N VAL A 162 7.96 -4.33 1.81
CA VAL A 162 6.56 -3.85 1.92
C VAL A 162 5.83 -4.72 2.91
N TRP A 163 5.31 -4.12 4.00
CA TRP A 163 4.66 -4.84 5.09
C TRP A 163 3.59 -4.02 5.82
N GLY A 164 3.03 -4.51 6.91
CA GLY A 164 2.05 -3.81 7.73
C GLY A 164 0.74 -3.54 6.99
N ALA A 165 0.20 -2.33 7.15
CA ALA A 165 -1.04 -1.93 6.46
C ALA A 165 -0.86 -1.95 4.93
N THR A 166 0.29 -1.50 4.43
CA THR A 166 0.62 -1.51 2.99
C THR A 166 0.73 -2.93 2.46
N GLY A 167 1.39 -3.84 3.19
CA GLY A 167 1.47 -5.25 2.81
C GLY A 167 0.09 -5.91 2.73
N ARG A 168 -0.81 -5.59 3.66
CA ARG A 168 -2.20 -6.09 3.62
C ARG A 168 -2.99 -5.57 2.43
N MET A 169 -2.85 -4.27 2.09
CA MET A 169 -3.46 -3.69 0.89
C MET A 169 -2.88 -4.31 -0.38
N LEU A 170 -1.56 -4.56 -0.40
CA LEU A 170 -0.88 -5.18 -1.53
C LEU A 170 -1.36 -6.62 -1.77
N VAL A 171 -1.54 -7.42 -0.72
CA VAL A 171 -2.14 -8.76 -0.81
C VAL A 171 -3.46 -8.69 -1.57
N GLN A 172 -4.39 -7.87 -1.11
CA GLN A 172 -5.70 -7.77 -1.76
C GLN A 172 -5.60 -7.28 -3.22
N LEU A 173 -4.71 -6.32 -3.50
CA LEU A 173 -4.46 -5.87 -4.86
C LEU A 173 -4.00 -7.02 -5.76
N LEU A 174 -3.03 -7.81 -5.31
CA LEU A 174 -2.48 -8.93 -6.07
C LEU A 174 -3.52 -10.03 -6.30
N GLU A 175 -4.28 -10.42 -5.27
CA GLU A 175 -5.35 -11.42 -5.37
C GLU A 175 -6.47 -11.00 -6.33
N LEU A 176 -6.82 -9.70 -6.38
CA LEU A 176 -7.85 -9.19 -7.28
C LEU A 176 -7.39 -9.04 -8.73
N THR A 177 -6.08 -8.95 -8.97
CA THR A 177 -5.56 -8.54 -10.29
C THR A 177 -4.62 -9.53 -10.94
N THR A 178 -4.25 -10.59 -10.23
CA THR A 178 -3.37 -11.69 -10.72
C THR A 178 -3.94 -13.05 -10.29
N ASP A 179 -3.26 -14.12 -10.67
CA ASP A 179 -3.57 -15.49 -10.19
C ASP A 179 -2.84 -15.83 -8.87
N TRP A 180 -2.17 -14.84 -8.26
CA TRP A 180 -1.48 -15.03 -6.99
C TRP A 180 -2.47 -15.06 -5.83
N GLU A 181 -2.26 -15.99 -4.91
CA GLU A 181 -3.03 -16.14 -3.67
C GLU A 181 -2.08 -16.22 -2.48
N VAL A 182 -2.52 -15.71 -1.33
CA VAL A 182 -1.77 -15.86 -0.08
C VAL A 182 -1.60 -17.35 0.21
N PRO A 183 -0.36 -17.84 0.41
CA PRO A 183 -0.13 -19.21 0.82
C PRO A 183 -0.92 -19.55 2.08
N PRO A 184 -1.59 -20.71 2.15
CA PRO A 184 -2.44 -21.07 3.29
C PRO A 184 -1.66 -21.21 4.60
N GLU A 185 -0.40 -21.64 4.51
CA GLU A 185 0.49 -21.81 5.65
C GLU A 185 1.23 -20.51 5.95
N VAL A 186 1.40 -20.18 7.23
CA VAL A 186 2.28 -19.10 7.67
C VAL A 186 3.71 -19.60 7.76
N ASP A 187 4.66 -18.76 7.38
CA ASP A 187 6.08 -19.15 7.39
C ASP A 187 6.64 -19.19 8.82
N ARG A 188 6.12 -18.31 9.70
CA ARG A 188 6.56 -18.24 11.11
C ARG A 188 5.40 -17.92 12.05
N VAL A 189 5.48 -18.46 13.27
CA VAL A 189 4.69 -17.99 14.43
C VAL A 189 5.68 -17.36 15.39
N VAL A 190 5.45 -16.12 15.76
CA VAL A 190 6.41 -15.32 16.53
C VAL A 190 5.79 -14.78 17.81
N ASP A 191 6.62 -14.52 18.81
CA ASP A 191 6.19 -13.85 20.03
C ASP A 191 5.72 -12.42 19.72
N PRO A 192 4.78 -11.87 20.53
CA PRO A 192 4.27 -10.50 20.35
C PRO A 192 5.37 -9.43 20.25
N ASP A 193 6.45 -9.61 21.00
CA ASP A 193 7.56 -8.66 21.11
C ASP A 193 8.74 -8.96 20.19
N ALA A 194 8.62 -9.96 19.29
CA ALA A 194 9.69 -10.28 18.34
C ALA A 194 9.94 -9.11 17.36
N ASP A 195 11.20 -8.90 16.98
CA ASP A 195 11.59 -7.91 15.97
C ASP A 195 10.92 -8.23 14.61
N TYR A 196 10.62 -7.19 13.84
CA TYR A 196 10.12 -7.34 12.48
C TYR A 196 11.26 -7.63 11.50
N PRO A 197 11.05 -8.44 10.47
CA PRO A 197 12.07 -8.78 9.46
C PRO A 197 12.21 -7.67 8.41
N VAL A 198 12.55 -6.46 8.82
CA VAL A 198 12.60 -5.25 7.99
C VAL A 198 13.92 -4.55 8.11
#